data_c8fe104df26bff53ab4970a38e6a8d3a
#
_entry.id   c8fe104df26bff53ab4970a38e6a8d3a
#
_cell.length_a   1.000
_cell.length_b   1.000
_cell.length_c   1.000
_cell.angle_alpha   90.00
_cell.angle_beta   90.00
_cell.angle_gamma   90.00
#
_symmetry.space_group_name_H-M   'P 1'
#
loop_
_entity.id
_entity.type
_entity.pdbx_description
1 polymer ?
#
loop_
_entity_poly.entity_id
_entity_poly.type
_entity_poly.pdbx_seq_one_letter_code
_entity_poly.pdbx_strand_id
1 'polypeptide(L)'
;MKFTTLSLIASLASLSAASLSAVPIIEAIAPKSKICPTGNKECRTATQAAPFIISSFQSRQIYSPAEIAAVLALMAFESGDFQYKRNHYPGRPGQGTANMQMPNYNLLYAKSIPELAKGWQGIESVEGLSDQELGDLLDDVTVDKYNFGSGPWFLKTQCKEDVRQAFKTDVDTGFQKYIEECVGTDLQPRLEYFQRAKTAFGL
;
A
#
# COMPACT_ATOMS: atom_id res chain seq x y z
N MET A 1 -32.34 -21.93 13.56
CA MET A 1 -31.54 -20.77 13.17
C MET A 1 -30.41 -20.55 14.20
N LYS A 2 -29.33 -21.36 14.18
CA LYS A 2 -28.18 -21.24 15.12
C LYS A 2 -26.80 -21.47 14.48
N PHE A 3 -26.63 -21.25 13.15
CA PHE A 3 -25.36 -21.54 12.44
C PHE A 3 -24.61 -20.31 11.92
N THR A 4 -25.14 -19.09 12.05
CA THR A 4 -24.53 -17.88 11.46
C THR A 4 -23.50 -17.19 12.36
N THR A 5 -23.54 -17.38 13.68
CA THR A 5 -22.63 -16.69 14.60
C THR A 5 -21.23 -17.33 14.69
N LEU A 6 -21.11 -18.63 14.47
CA LEU A 6 -19.82 -19.33 14.60
C LEU A 6 -18.85 -18.99 13.45
N SER A 7 -19.36 -18.84 12.21
CA SER A 7 -18.54 -18.49 11.04
C SER A 7 -17.95 -17.09 11.13
N LEU A 8 -18.67 -16.12 11.70
CA LEU A 8 -18.20 -14.75 11.85
C LEU A 8 -17.06 -14.64 12.89
N ILE A 9 -17.19 -15.36 13.99
CA ILE A 9 -16.18 -15.37 15.05
C ILE A 9 -14.88 -16.04 14.60
N ALA A 10 -14.99 -17.14 13.85
CA ALA A 10 -13.80 -17.82 13.28
C ALA A 10 -13.05 -16.96 12.27
N SER A 11 -13.77 -16.19 11.46
CA SER A 11 -13.15 -15.27 10.48
C SER A 11 -12.40 -14.10 11.15
N LEU A 12 -12.95 -13.54 12.21
CA LEU A 12 -12.32 -12.48 12.97
C LEU A 12 -11.08 -12.97 13.75
N ALA A 13 -11.14 -14.15 14.33
CA ALA A 13 -10.02 -14.75 15.04
C ALA A 13 -8.84 -15.09 14.08
N SER A 14 -9.14 -15.58 12.89
CA SER A 14 -8.09 -15.88 11.88
C SER A 14 -7.41 -14.62 11.35
N LEU A 15 -8.15 -13.53 11.14
CA LEU A 15 -7.56 -12.25 10.72
C LEU A 15 -6.67 -11.65 11.80
N SER A 16 -7.07 -11.75 13.06
CA SER A 16 -6.26 -11.26 14.19
C SER A 16 -4.97 -12.04 14.36
N ALA A 17 -4.99 -13.37 14.24
CA ALA A 17 -3.80 -14.20 14.30
C ALA A 17 -2.84 -13.92 13.13
N ALA A 18 -3.36 -13.79 11.91
CA ALA A 18 -2.57 -13.43 10.74
C ALA A 18 -1.95 -12.03 10.89
N SER A 19 -2.67 -11.08 11.46
CA SER A 19 -2.17 -9.74 11.74
C SER A 19 -0.98 -9.78 12.71
N LEU A 20 -1.08 -10.51 13.82
CA LEU A 20 0.01 -10.65 14.78
C LEU A 20 1.25 -11.33 14.19
N SER A 21 1.07 -12.31 13.32
CA SER A 21 2.19 -13.00 12.64
C SER A 21 2.87 -12.15 11.57
N ALA A 22 2.18 -11.15 10.99
CA ALA A 22 2.72 -10.25 9.99
C ALA A 22 3.56 -9.11 10.59
N VAL A 23 3.34 -8.75 11.86
CA VAL A 23 4.03 -7.62 12.50
C VAL A 23 5.56 -7.75 12.44
N PRO A 24 6.19 -8.89 12.80
CA PRO A 24 7.64 -9.05 12.70
C PRO A 24 8.18 -8.91 11.27
N ILE A 25 7.42 -9.38 10.27
CA ILE A 25 7.78 -9.23 8.85
C ILE A 25 7.77 -7.75 8.46
N ILE A 26 6.71 -7.04 8.82
CA ILE A 26 6.59 -5.61 8.54
C ILE A 26 7.71 -4.82 9.24
N GLU A 27 8.01 -5.11 10.49
CA GLU A 27 9.09 -4.45 11.24
C GLU A 27 10.50 -4.75 10.67
N ALA A 28 10.70 -5.93 10.09
CA ALA A 28 11.95 -6.26 9.43
C ALA A 28 12.15 -5.45 8.14
N ILE A 29 11.07 -5.19 7.39
CA ILE A 29 11.09 -4.41 6.15
C ILE A 29 11.16 -2.90 6.46
N ALA A 30 10.34 -2.45 7.40
CA ALA A 30 10.12 -1.06 7.79
C ALA A 30 10.47 -0.86 9.28
N PRO A 31 11.74 -0.82 9.67
CA PRO A 31 12.15 -0.87 11.09
C PRO A 31 11.68 0.33 11.93
N LYS A 32 11.46 1.50 11.33
CA LYS A 32 10.91 2.65 12.06
C LYS A 32 9.41 2.50 12.37
N SER A 33 8.73 1.52 11.76
CA SER A 33 7.33 1.22 12.08
C SER A 33 7.13 0.53 13.45
N LYS A 34 8.21 0.23 14.17
CA LYS A 34 8.13 -0.28 15.56
C LYS A 34 7.50 0.73 16.51
N ILE A 35 7.81 2.02 16.31
CA ILE A 35 7.30 3.09 17.15
C ILE A 35 7.11 4.37 16.33
N CYS A 36 6.00 5.06 16.54
CA CYS A 36 5.75 6.35 15.92
C CYS A 36 6.34 7.49 16.75
N PRO A 37 6.95 8.50 16.10
CA PRO A 37 7.38 9.73 16.78
C PRO A 37 6.20 10.42 17.46
N THR A 38 6.45 10.95 18.66
CA THR A 38 5.43 11.70 19.42
C THR A 38 4.89 12.88 18.58
N GLY A 39 3.58 12.97 18.47
CA GLY A 39 2.90 14.04 17.72
C GLY A 39 2.74 13.77 16.22
N ASN A 40 3.38 12.74 15.66
CA ASN A 40 3.16 12.38 14.26
C ASN A 40 1.83 11.63 14.08
N LYS A 41 0.79 12.34 13.65
CA LYS A 41 -0.56 11.80 13.43
C LYS A 41 -0.67 10.92 12.18
N GLU A 42 0.23 11.07 11.22
CA GLU A 42 0.26 10.29 9.98
C GLU A 42 0.84 8.89 10.20
N CYS A 43 1.78 8.77 11.13
CA CYS A 43 2.49 7.53 11.37
C CYS A 43 1.57 6.39 11.83
N ARG A 44 1.89 5.19 11.35
CA ARG A 44 1.31 3.93 11.84
C ARG A 44 2.41 2.95 12.19
N THR A 45 2.31 2.38 13.38
CA THR A 45 3.17 1.24 13.75
C THR A 45 2.83 0.01 12.92
N ALA A 46 3.77 -0.94 12.83
CA ALA A 46 3.54 -2.23 12.17
C ALA A 46 2.28 -2.93 12.71
N THR A 47 2.06 -2.87 14.02
CA THR A 47 0.86 -3.44 14.66
C THR A 47 -0.43 -2.76 14.18
N GLN A 48 -0.42 -1.44 14.01
CA GLN A 48 -1.57 -0.69 13.51
C GLN A 48 -1.79 -0.91 12.00
N ALA A 49 -0.72 -1.04 11.22
CA ALA A 49 -0.76 -1.20 9.77
C ALA A 49 -1.14 -2.63 9.33
N ALA A 50 -0.67 -3.66 10.05
CA ALA A 50 -0.79 -5.07 9.66
C ALA A 50 -2.21 -5.52 9.25
N PRO A 51 -3.29 -5.23 10.00
CA PRO A 51 -4.63 -5.67 9.60
C PRO A 51 -5.09 -5.07 8.27
N PHE A 52 -4.73 -3.81 7.99
CA PHE A 52 -5.08 -3.14 6.73
C PHE A 52 -4.25 -3.66 5.56
N ILE A 53 -2.96 -3.90 5.78
CA ILE A 53 -2.06 -4.49 4.79
C ILE A 53 -2.57 -5.88 4.38
N ILE A 54 -2.84 -6.76 5.34
CA ILE A 54 -3.32 -8.12 5.06
C ILE A 54 -4.64 -8.07 4.28
N SER A 55 -5.61 -7.30 4.77
CA SER A 55 -6.93 -7.22 4.11
C SER A 55 -6.82 -6.64 2.70
N SER A 56 -5.89 -5.71 2.45
CA SER A 56 -5.70 -5.12 1.14
C SER A 56 -5.15 -6.11 0.11
N PHE A 57 -4.16 -6.93 0.46
CA PHE A 57 -3.66 -8.00 -0.41
C PHE A 57 -4.74 -9.05 -0.69
N GLN A 58 -5.48 -9.48 0.34
CA GLN A 58 -6.58 -10.43 0.21
C GLN A 58 -7.68 -9.91 -0.72
N SER A 59 -8.11 -8.66 -0.55
CA SER A 59 -9.15 -8.05 -1.38
C SER A 59 -8.76 -7.92 -2.85
N ARG A 60 -7.47 -7.82 -3.14
CA ARG A 60 -6.92 -7.77 -4.50
C ARG A 60 -6.47 -9.14 -5.02
N GLN A 61 -6.65 -10.22 -4.24
CA GLN A 61 -6.25 -11.59 -4.60
C GLN A 61 -4.76 -11.67 -4.97
N ILE A 62 -3.90 -10.99 -4.21
CA ILE A 62 -2.45 -11.06 -4.34
C ILE A 62 -1.96 -11.97 -3.21
N TYR A 63 -1.48 -13.15 -3.58
CA TYR A 63 -1.05 -14.20 -2.64
C TYR A 63 0.40 -14.62 -2.88
N SER A 64 1.03 -14.16 -3.96
CA SER A 64 2.44 -14.44 -4.25
C SER A 64 3.35 -13.76 -3.21
N PRO A 65 4.19 -14.50 -2.46
CA PRO A 65 5.14 -13.89 -1.54
C PRO A 65 6.04 -12.85 -2.20
N ALA A 66 6.47 -13.09 -3.45
CA ALA A 66 7.31 -12.17 -4.21
C ALA A 66 6.59 -10.85 -4.51
N GLU A 67 5.32 -10.90 -4.97
CA GLU A 67 4.54 -9.67 -5.21
C GLU A 67 4.26 -8.92 -3.90
N ILE A 68 3.93 -9.64 -2.80
CA ILE A 68 3.69 -9.04 -1.48
C ILE A 68 4.96 -8.35 -0.98
N ALA A 69 6.11 -9.02 -1.04
CA ALA A 69 7.40 -8.48 -0.63
C ALA A 69 7.76 -7.21 -1.42
N ALA A 70 7.57 -7.23 -2.74
CA ALA A 70 7.84 -6.10 -3.62
C ALA A 70 6.97 -4.87 -3.29
N VAL A 71 5.67 -5.06 -3.12
CA VAL A 71 4.74 -3.96 -2.78
C VAL A 71 5.02 -3.42 -1.39
N LEU A 72 5.28 -4.29 -0.39
CA LEU A 72 5.63 -3.84 0.96
C LEU A 72 6.94 -3.07 0.99
N ALA A 73 7.95 -3.52 0.25
CA ALA A 73 9.23 -2.82 0.13
C ALA A 73 9.05 -1.41 -0.43
N LEU A 74 8.27 -1.28 -1.51
CA LEU A 74 7.97 0.02 -2.10
C LEU A 74 7.19 0.91 -1.13
N MET A 75 6.10 0.41 -0.55
CA MET A 75 5.29 1.19 0.40
C MET A 75 6.11 1.65 1.61
N ALA A 76 6.98 0.80 2.17
CA ALA A 76 7.84 1.15 3.28
C ALA A 76 8.84 2.24 2.89
N PHE A 77 9.47 2.14 1.72
CA PHE A 77 10.37 3.17 1.20
C PHE A 77 9.65 4.51 1.00
N GLU A 78 8.55 4.52 0.25
CA GLU A 78 7.82 5.72 -0.15
C GLU A 78 7.22 6.48 1.04
N SER A 79 6.77 5.77 2.06
CA SER A 79 6.18 6.37 3.27
C SER A 79 7.16 6.61 4.43
N GLY A 80 8.46 6.33 4.22
CA GLY A 80 9.45 6.42 5.29
C GLY A 80 9.15 5.48 6.46
N ASP A 81 8.91 4.20 6.17
CA ASP A 81 8.50 3.18 7.14
C ASP A 81 7.12 3.45 7.76
N PHE A 82 6.16 3.88 6.94
CA PHE A 82 4.78 4.21 7.34
C PHE A 82 4.66 5.41 8.28
N GLN A 83 5.67 6.30 8.27
CA GLN A 83 5.63 7.53 9.06
C GLN A 83 4.86 8.66 8.38
N TYR A 84 4.73 8.62 7.06
CA TYR A 84 4.09 9.67 6.27
C TYR A 84 2.99 9.11 5.37
N LYS A 85 1.92 9.87 5.23
CA LYS A 85 0.78 9.58 4.34
C LYS A 85 0.69 10.55 3.18
N ARG A 86 1.46 11.65 3.23
CA ARG A 86 1.49 12.70 2.21
C ARG A 86 2.92 13.12 1.91
N ASN A 87 3.08 13.69 0.71
CA ASN A 87 4.36 14.26 0.29
C ASN A 87 4.61 15.57 1.04
N HIS A 88 5.58 15.57 1.96
CA HIS A 88 6.02 16.77 2.68
C HIS A 88 7.16 17.50 1.99
N TYR A 89 7.89 16.81 1.11
CA TYR A 89 8.97 17.41 0.33
C TYR A 89 8.97 16.83 -1.10
N PRO A 90 8.84 17.67 -2.11
CA PRO A 90 8.70 19.14 -2.12
C PRO A 90 7.31 19.66 -1.69
N GLY A 91 6.41 18.85 -1.20
CA GLY A 91 5.07 19.26 -0.76
C GLY A 91 4.05 19.30 -1.90
N ARG A 92 4.04 18.28 -2.77
CA ARG A 92 3.14 18.22 -3.91
C ARG A 92 1.71 17.93 -3.46
N PRO A 93 0.73 18.85 -3.73
CA PRO A 93 -0.66 18.65 -3.39
C PRO A 93 -1.22 17.35 -3.97
N GLY A 94 -2.03 16.62 -3.20
CA GLY A 94 -2.69 15.39 -3.63
C GLY A 94 -1.76 14.16 -3.76
N GLN A 95 -0.44 14.27 -3.60
CA GLN A 95 0.48 13.14 -3.62
C GLN A 95 0.58 12.50 -2.23
N GLY A 96 0.37 11.18 -2.15
CA GLY A 96 0.44 10.48 -0.88
C GLY A 96 0.00 9.02 -0.94
N THR A 97 -0.60 8.57 0.15
CA THR A 97 -0.83 7.20 0.60
C THR A 97 0.48 6.50 1.01
N ALA A 98 0.40 5.28 1.55
CA ALA A 98 1.60 4.49 1.84
C ALA A 98 2.46 4.21 0.59
N ASN A 99 1.87 4.29 -0.60
CA ASN A 99 2.53 4.11 -1.89
C ASN A 99 3.04 5.43 -2.50
N MET A 100 2.85 6.56 -1.83
CA MET A 100 3.22 7.92 -2.24
C MET A 100 2.85 8.23 -3.70
N GLN A 101 1.70 7.68 -4.16
CA GLN A 101 1.28 7.81 -5.55
C GLN A 101 0.82 9.22 -5.90
N MET A 102 0.95 9.55 -7.18
CA MET A 102 0.59 10.86 -7.73
C MET A 102 -0.92 11.10 -7.68
N PRO A 103 -1.37 12.38 -7.69
CA PRO A 103 -2.78 12.74 -7.56
C PRO A 103 -3.70 12.07 -8.59
N ASN A 104 -3.25 11.93 -9.84
CA ASN A 104 -4.00 11.24 -10.89
C ASN A 104 -4.30 9.78 -10.54
N TYR A 105 -3.34 9.07 -9.93
CA TYR A 105 -3.56 7.71 -9.45
C TYR A 105 -4.43 7.70 -8.20
N ASN A 106 -4.34 8.70 -7.32
CA ASN A 106 -5.24 8.82 -6.18
C ASN A 106 -6.70 9.01 -6.62
N LEU A 107 -6.95 9.77 -7.70
CA LEU A 107 -8.29 9.93 -8.28
C LEU A 107 -8.81 8.58 -8.84
N LEU A 108 -8.00 7.87 -9.62
CA LEU A 108 -8.37 6.55 -10.13
C LEU A 108 -8.61 5.55 -9.00
N TYR A 109 -7.80 5.60 -7.96
CA TYR A 109 -7.94 4.76 -6.79
C TYR A 109 -9.22 5.08 -6.02
N ALA A 110 -9.51 6.35 -5.73
CA ALA A 110 -10.74 6.78 -5.06
C ALA A 110 -12.00 6.33 -5.84
N LYS A 111 -12.00 6.49 -7.17
CA LYS A 111 -13.08 6.00 -8.04
C LYS A 111 -13.26 4.48 -8.02
N SER A 112 -12.20 3.73 -7.71
CA SER A 112 -12.24 2.25 -7.59
C SER A 112 -12.77 1.75 -6.24
N ILE A 113 -12.96 2.65 -5.27
CA ILE A 113 -13.44 2.34 -3.92
C ILE A 113 -14.94 2.70 -3.85
N PRO A 114 -15.83 1.72 -3.70
CA PRO A 114 -17.29 1.99 -3.76
C PRO A 114 -17.77 3.09 -2.82
N GLU A 115 -17.17 3.18 -1.62
CA GLU A 115 -17.54 4.18 -0.61
C GLU A 115 -17.11 5.61 -0.98
N LEU A 116 -16.06 5.77 -1.82
CA LEU A 116 -15.51 7.06 -2.25
C LEU A 116 -15.96 7.44 -3.65
N ALA A 117 -16.25 6.47 -4.51
CA ALA A 117 -16.51 6.64 -5.93
C ALA A 117 -17.54 7.72 -6.23
N LYS A 118 -18.62 7.82 -5.42
CA LYS A 118 -19.68 8.80 -5.60
C LYS A 118 -19.19 10.24 -5.44
N GLY A 119 -18.26 10.49 -4.52
CA GLY A 119 -17.70 11.83 -4.28
C GLY A 119 -16.84 12.32 -5.45
N TRP A 120 -16.22 11.39 -6.20
CA TRP A 120 -15.29 11.69 -7.30
C TRP A 120 -15.88 11.37 -8.68
N GLN A 121 -17.17 11.03 -8.73
CA GLN A 121 -17.88 10.78 -9.99
C GLN A 121 -17.96 12.09 -10.78
N GLY A 122 -17.59 12.05 -12.08
CA GLY A 122 -17.62 13.23 -12.96
C GLY A 122 -16.33 14.06 -12.97
N ILE A 123 -15.37 13.77 -12.08
CA ILE A 123 -14.03 14.35 -12.15
C ILE A 123 -13.16 13.44 -13.03
N GLU A 124 -12.90 13.83 -14.27
CA GLU A 124 -12.16 12.97 -15.22
C GLU A 124 -10.64 13.09 -15.08
N SER A 125 -10.15 14.24 -14.65
CA SER A 125 -8.73 14.54 -14.49
C SER A 125 -8.50 15.36 -13.22
N VAL A 126 -7.30 15.29 -12.67
CA VAL A 126 -6.85 16.18 -11.60
C VAL A 126 -6.41 17.55 -12.11
N GLU A 127 -6.31 17.71 -13.43
CA GLU A 127 -5.99 19.00 -14.06
C GLU A 127 -7.10 20.03 -13.75
N GLY A 128 -6.69 21.19 -13.26
CA GLY A 128 -7.60 22.26 -12.89
C GLY A 128 -8.23 22.16 -11.51
N LEU A 129 -7.97 21.06 -10.76
CA LEU A 129 -8.31 21.00 -9.35
C LEU A 129 -7.42 21.94 -8.53
N SER A 130 -8.02 22.63 -7.58
CA SER A 130 -7.30 23.45 -6.60
C SER A 130 -6.49 22.58 -5.63
N ASP A 131 -5.52 23.17 -4.95
CA ASP A 131 -4.75 22.49 -3.90
C ASP A 131 -5.64 21.95 -2.76
N GLN A 132 -6.76 22.65 -2.49
CA GLN A 132 -7.77 22.20 -1.52
C GLN A 132 -8.45 20.91 -2.00
N GLU A 133 -8.93 20.87 -3.24
CA GLU A 133 -9.61 19.69 -3.80
C GLU A 133 -8.66 18.49 -3.91
N LEU A 134 -7.37 18.74 -4.26
CA LEU A 134 -6.33 17.73 -4.22
C LEU A 134 -6.05 17.24 -2.79
N GLY A 135 -6.13 18.16 -1.81
CA GLY A 135 -6.04 17.83 -0.40
C GLY A 135 -7.19 16.95 0.08
N ASP A 136 -8.43 17.29 -0.29
CA ASP A 136 -9.63 16.52 0.04
C ASP A 136 -9.58 15.11 -0.58
N LEU A 137 -9.13 14.99 -1.83
CA LEU A 137 -8.87 13.69 -2.47
C LEU A 137 -7.89 12.86 -1.66
N LEU A 138 -6.79 13.48 -1.23
CA LEU A 138 -5.76 12.80 -0.47
C LEU A 138 -6.26 12.39 0.91
N ASP A 139 -7.06 13.22 1.58
CA ASP A 139 -7.67 12.90 2.87
C ASP A 139 -8.57 11.66 2.77
N ASP A 140 -9.38 11.56 1.72
CA ASP A 140 -10.24 10.40 1.47
C ASP A 140 -9.45 9.10 1.34
N VAL A 141 -8.34 9.10 0.57
CA VAL A 141 -7.57 7.88 0.29
C VAL A 141 -6.50 7.57 1.35
N THR A 142 -6.23 8.46 2.31
CA THR A 142 -5.26 8.25 3.39
C THR A 142 -5.86 7.77 4.71
N VAL A 143 -7.16 7.54 4.77
CA VAL A 143 -7.78 6.75 5.84
C VAL A 143 -7.13 5.36 5.84
N ASP A 144 -6.76 4.82 7.00
CA ASP A 144 -5.93 3.62 7.12
C ASP A 144 -6.39 2.44 6.27
N LYS A 145 -7.70 2.22 6.19
CA LYS A 145 -8.35 1.21 5.34
C LYS A 145 -7.93 1.34 3.86
N TYR A 146 -7.78 2.56 3.35
CA TYR A 146 -7.45 2.83 1.96
C TYR A 146 -5.95 3.12 1.79
N ASN A 147 -5.34 3.79 2.76
CA ASN A 147 -3.92 4.14 2.73
C ASN A 147 -3.02 2.95 2.37
N PHE A 148 -3.21 1.81 3.05
CA PHE A 148 -2.46 0.58 2.82
C PHE A 148 -2.98 -0.25 1.64
N GLY A 149 -4.16 0.08 1.11
CA GLY A 149 -4.73 -0.56 -0.06
C GLY A 149 -4.19 -0.04 -1.40
N SER A 150 -3.54 1.13 -1.39
CA SER A 150 -3.07 1.81 -2.60
C SER A 150 -1.98 1.03 -3.34
N GLY A 151 -1.00 0.47 -2.64
CA GLY A 151 0.08 -0.32 -3.25
C GLY A 151 -0.42 -1.59 -3.94
N PRO A 152 -1.16 -2.49 -3.26
CA PRO A 152 -1.75 -3.67 -3.89
C PRO A 152 -2.71 -3.33 -5.04
N TRP A 153 -3.48 -2.24 -4.92
CA TRP A 153 -4.31 -1.75 -6.01
C TRP A 153 -3.46 -1.34 -7.21
N PHE A 154 -2.40 -0.57 -6.99
CA PHE A 154 -1.52 -0.09 -8.05
C PHE A 154 -0.90 -1.26 -8.82
N LEU A 155 -0.28 -2.22 -8.14
CA LEU A 155 0.29 -3.40 -8.78
C LEU A 155 -0.76 -4.15 -9.61
N LYS A 156 -1.98 -4.33 -9.07
CA LYS A 156 -3.02 -5.13 -9.71
C LYS A 156 -3.67 -4.46 -10.92
N THR A 157 -3.77 -3.12 -10.92
CA THR A 157 -4.60 -2.39 -11.88
C THR A 157 -3.79 -1.46 -12.80
N GLN A 158 -2.59 -1.05 -12.42
CA GLN A 158 -1.78 -0.12 -13.19
C GLN A 158 -0.59 -0.80 -13.87
N CYS A 159 -0.10 -1.92 -13.30
CA CYS A 159 1.00 -2.65 -13.91
C CYS A 159 0.50 -3.64 -14.98
N LYS A 160 1.27 -3.76 -16.04
CA LYS A 160 1.02 -4.76 -17.08
C LYS A 160 1.22 -6.18 -16.54
N GLU A 161 0.58 -7.14 -17.18
CA GLU A 161 0.66 -8.54 -16.76
C GLU A 161 2.09 -9.11 -16.86
N ASP A 162 2.90 -8.69 -17.84
CA ASP A 162 4.28 -9.14 -17.99
C ASP A 162 5.17 -8.74 -16.81
N VAL A 163 4.93 -7.58 -16.20
CA VAL A 163 5.60 -7.17 -14.94
C VAL A 163 5.28 -8.18 -13.83
N ARG A 164 4.01 -8.57 -13.70
CA ARG A 164 3.57 -9.52 -12.68
C ARG A 164 4.05 -10.95 -12.97
N GLN A 165 4.13 -11.35 -14.24
CA GLN A 165 4.67 -12.65 -14.62
C GLN A 165 6.17 -12.77 -14.35
N ALA A 166 6.93 -11.66 -14.44
CA ALA A 166 8.36 -11.66 -14.13
C ALA A 166 8.66 -12.15 -12.72
N PHE A 167 7.81 -11.82 -11.71
CA PHE A 167 7.96 -12.31 -10.34
C PHE A 167 7.89 -13.83 -10.21
N LYS A 168 7.25 -14.53 -11.15
CA LYS A 168 7.17 -15.99 -11.16
C LYS A 168 8.42 -16.66 -11.68
N THR A 169 9.20 -15.93 -12.47
CA THR A 169 10.43 -16.43 -13.09
C THR A 169 11.65 -16.09 -12.24
N ASP A 170 11.75 -14.84 -11.83
CA ASP A 170 12.85 -14.32 -11.03
C ASP A 170 12.37 -13.11 -10.22
N VAL A 171 12.58 -13.16 -8.92
CA VAL A 171 12.03 -12.17 -7.98
C VAL A 171 12.71 -10.80 -8.16
N ASP A 172 14.02 -10.78 -8.44
CA ASP A 172 14.78 -9.54 -8.62
C ASP A 172 14.40 -8.87 -9.96
N THR A 173 14.29 -9.64 -11.03
CA THR A 173 13.78 -9.15 -12.32
C THR A 173 12.35 -8.62 -12.20
N GLY A 174 11.49 -9.33 -11.44
CA GLY A 174 10.13 -8.87 -11.17
C GLY A 174 10.09 -7.53 -10.47
N PHE A 175 10.93 -7.34 -9.44
CA PHE A 175 11.01 -6.07 -8.72
C PHE A 175 11.56 -4.95 -9.60
N GLN A 176 12.61 -5.22 -10.38
CA GLN A 176 13.16 -4.23 -11.31
C GLN A 176 12.08 -3.74 -12.28
N LYS A 177 11.37 -4.65 -12.95
CA LYS A 177 10.28 -4.28 -13.85
C LYS A 177 9.14 -3.53 -13.15
N TYR A 178 8.80 -3.93 -11.94
CA TYR A 178 7.79 -3.23 -11.14
C TYR A 178 8.19 -1.78 -10.89
N ILE A 179 9.43 -1.52 -10.50
CA ILE A 179 9.90 -0.16 -10.19
C ILE A 179 10.12 0.66 -11.46
N GLU A 180 10.86 0.12 -12.44
CA GLU A 180 11.29 0.90 -13.61
C GLU A 180 10.21 1.00 -14.70
N GLU A 181 9.50 -0.12 -14.99
CA GLU A 181 8.54 -0.16 -16.11
C GLU A 181 7.11 0.20 -15.68
N CYS A 182 6.71 -0.11 -14.42
CA CYS A 182 5.36 0.16 -13.96
C CYS A 182 5.27 1.44 -13.12
N VAL A 183 6.07 1.57 -12.06
CA VAL A 183 6.09 2.76 -11.22
C VAL A 183 6.77 3.93 -11.94
N GLY A 184 7.74 3.65 -12.81
CA GLY A 184 8.45 4.64 -13.62
C GLY A 184 9.45 5.46 -12.81
N THR A 185 10.19 4.83 -11.90
CA THR A 185 11.14 5.50 -11.01
C THR A 185 12.45 4.73 -10.87
N ASP A 186 13.43 5.32 -10.19
CA ASP A 186 14.76 4.75 -9.98
C ASP A 186 14.72 3.55 -9.04
N LEU A 187 15.33 2.44 -9.47
CA LEU A 187 15.43 1.19 -8.73
C LEU A 187 16.36 1.30 -7.51
N GLN A 188 17.53 1.94 -7.68
CA GLN A 188 18.63 1.87 -6.72
C GLN A 188 18.25 2.25 -5.28
N PRO A 189 17.54 3.36 -5.01
CA PRO A 189 17.18 3.73 -3.64
C PRO A 189 16.25 2.72 -2.95
N ARG A 190 15.56 1.87 -3.70
CA ARG A 190 14.54 0.92 -3.22
C ARG A 190 15.09 -0.48 -2.98
N LEU A 191 16.29 -0.78 -3.46
CA LEU A 191 16.90 -2.11 -3.36
C LEU A 191 17.13 -2.55 -1.91
N GLU A 192 17.52 -1.66 -1.01
CA GLU A 192 17.72 -2.01 0.40
C GLU A 192 16.43 -2.50 1.04
N TYR A 193 15.31 -1.82 0.80
CA TYR A 193 13.99 -2.23 1.31
C TYR A 193 13.55 -3.56 0.71
N PHE A 194 13.81 -3.75 -0.58
CA PHE A 194 13.49 -5.01 -1.23
C PHE A 194 14.35 -6.17 -0.71
N GLN A 195 15.63 -5.95 -0.45
CA GLN A 195 16.48 -6.98 0.16
C GLN A 195 16.00 -7.39 1.56
N ARG A 196 15.57 -6.42 2.38
CA ARG A 196 14.93 -6.70 3.67
C ARG A 196 13.65 -7.52 3.49
N ALA A 197 12.84 -7.18 2.49
CA ALA A 197 11.59 -7.89 2.20
C ALA A 197 11.86 -9.32 1.74
N LYS A 198 12.82 -9.55 0.83
CA LYS A 198 13.23 -10.90 0.42
C LYS A 198 13.63 -11.75 1.64
N THR A 199 14.49 -11.19 2.49
CA THR A 199 14.94 -11.89 3.71
C THR A 199 13.77 -12.22 4.63
N ALA A 200 12.85 -11.28 4.85
CA ALA A 200 11.69 -11.47 5.73
C ALA A 200 10.68 -12.49 5.20
N PHE A 201 10.59 -12.67 3.88
CA PHE A 201 9.73 -13.66 3.23
C PHE A 201 10.42 -14.97 2.87
N GLY A 202 11.75 -15.09 3.06
CA GLY A 202 12.52 -16.27 2.72
C GLY A 202 12.65 -16.51 1.20
N LEU A 203 12.81 -15.43 0.41
CA LEU A 203 12.92 -15.42 -1.04
C LEU A 203 14.36 -15.28 -1.51
#